data_3368d6e6909a8f8187897898f8f78a23
#
_entry.id   3368d6e6909a8f8187897898f8f78a23
#
_cell.length_a   1.000
_cell.length_b   1.000
_cell.length_c   1.000
_cell.angle_alpha   90.00
_cell.angle_beta   90.00
_cell.angle_gamma   90.00
#
_symmetry.space_group_name_H-M   'P 1'
#
loop_
_entity.id
_entity.type
_entity.pdbx_description
1 polymer ?
#
loop_
_entity_poly.entity_id
_entity_poly.type
_entity_poly.pdbx_seq_one_letter_code
_entity_poly.pdbx_strand_id
1 'polypeptide(L)'
;MPRKTKVAYFVVKGEYFRAIASGEKTSEYRQASPFWIDRLDDEVTEAVFQLGYGKGGKPPPRMRFKVVGLRIHDTLNDKVIPYPKSKNEIPKGFRACLIEVKLGERLE
;
A
#
# COMPACT_ATOMS: atom_id res chain seq x y z
N MET A 1 23.27 7.26 -10.50
CA MET A 1 22.75 7.61 -9.16
C MET A 1 21.70 6.60 -8.73
N PRO A 2 21.90 5.95 -7.60
CA PRO A 2 20.86 5.07 -7.12
C PRO A 2 19.61 5.89 -6.76
N ARG A 3 18.45 5.39 -7.18
CA ARG A 3 17.19 6.00 -6.79
C ARG A 3 16.99 5.85 -5.30
N LYS A 4 16.52 6.91 -4.64
CA LYS A 4 16.10 6.80 -3.26
C LYS A 4 14.92 5.85 -3.19
N THR A 5 15.03 4.82 -2.36
CA THR A 5 13.91 3.92 -2.08
C THR A 5 12.91 4.64 -1.20
N LYS A 6 11.68 4.78 -1.68
CA LYS A 6 10.57 5.26 -0.85
C LYS A 6 9.78 4.07 -0.36
N VAL A 7 9.61 3.97 0.96
CA VAL A 7 8.98 2.84 1.61
C VAL A 7 7.64 3.26 2.20
N ALA A 8 6.58 2.51 1.89
CA ALA A 8 5.28 2.69 2.52
C ALA A 8 5.15 1.71 3.68
N TYR A 9 4.57 2.17 4.79
CA TYR A 9 4.42 1.38 6.01
C TYR A 9 2.94 1.12 6.30
N PHE A 10 2.60 -0.14 6.55
CA PHE A 10 1.23 -0.56 6.83
C PHE A 10 1.18 -1.39 8.10
N VAL A 11 0.32 -0.99 9.03
CA VAL A 11 0.00 -1.81 10.20
C VAL A 11 -1.25 -2.61 9.87
N VAL A 12 -1.18 -3.93 9.99
CA VAL A 12 -2.27 -4.84 9.60
C VAL A 12 -2.59 -5.82 10.71
N LYS A 13 -3.82 -6.34 10.67
CA LYS A 13 -4.27 -7.39 11.60
C LYS A 13 -3.66 -8.73 11.23
N GLY A 14 -3.64 -9.66 12.19
CA GLY A 14 -3.00 -10.95 12.02
C GLY A 14 -3.48 -11.75 10.81
N GLU A 15 -4.79 -11.75 10.54
CA GLU A 15 -5.34 -12.46 9.38
C GLU A 15 -4.79 -11.92 8.06
N TYR A 16 -4.68 -10.60 7.94
CA TYR A 16 -4.13 -9.96 6.72
C TYR A 16 -2.62 -10.15 6.64
N PHE A 17 -1.93 -10.05 7.77
CA PHE A 17 -0.48 -10.31 7.83
C PHE A 17 -0.16 -11.71 7.31
N ARG A 18 -0.90 -12.72 7.78
CA ARG A 18 -0.71 -14.11 7.35
C ARG A 18 -1.06 -14.32 5.89
N ALA A 19 -2.12 -13.69 5.40
CA ALA A 19 -2.53 -13.79 3.99
C ALA A 19 -1.47 -13.20 3.06
N ILE A 20 -0.86 -12.09 3.46
CA ILE A 20 0.23 -11.47 2.70
C ILE A 20 1.48 -12.37 2.74
N ALA A 21 1.82 -12.89 3.92
CA ALA A 21 3.00 -13.75 4.08
C ALA A 21 2.90 -15.04 3.27
N SER A 22 1.71 -15.61 3.15
CA SER A 22 1.49 -16.86 2.41
C SER A 22 1.39 -16.68 0.90
N GLY A 23 1.29 -15.45 0.42
CA GLY A 23 1.06 -15.16 -1.00
C GLY A 23 -0.40 -15.24 -1.43
N GLU A 24 -1.31 -15.55 -0.50
CA GLU A 24 -2.75 -15.58 -0.79
C GLU A 24 -3.27 -14.18 -1.13
N LYS A 25 -2.75 -13.16 -0.45
CA LYS A 25 -3.07 -11.76 -0.72
C LYS A 25 -1.85 -11.08 -1.36
N THR A 26 -2.03 -10.58 -2.58
CA THR A 26 -0.94 -9.99 -3.37
C THR A 26 -1.06 -8.48 -3.58
N SER A 27 -2.08 -7.86 -2.98
CA SER A 27 -2.27 -6.41 -3.02
C SER A 27 -2.76 -5.91 -1.68
N GLU A 28 -2.38 -4.69 -1.33
CA GLU A 28 -2.93 -3.97 -0.19
C GLU A 28 -3.80 -2.83 -0.70
N TYR A 29 -4.92 -2.61 -0.06
CA TYR A 29 -5.89 -1.59 -0.43
C TYR A 29 -6.05 -0.58 0.68
N ARG A 30 -6.00 0.71 0.34
CA ARG A 30 -6.23 1.79 1.29
C ARG A 30 -7.15 2.82 0.66
N GLN A 31 -8.03 3.38 1.46
CA GLN A 31 -8.89 4.47 1.02
C GLN A 31 -8.01 5.64 0.54
N ALA A 32 -8.39 6.27 -0.58
CA ALA A 32 -7.65 7.38 -1.16
C ALA A 32 -7.90 8.67 -0.36
N SER A 33 -7.58 8.65 0.92
CA SER A 33 -7.65 9.80 1.82
C SER A 33 -6.43 10.68 1.63
N PRO A 34 -6.46 11.96 2.07
CA PRO A 34 -5.27 12.82 2.02
C PRO A 34 -4.05 12.18 2.68
N PHE A 35 -4.26 11.45 3.78
CA PHE A 35 -3.18 10.75 4.49
C PHE A 35 -2.46 9.75 3.58
N TRP A 36 -3.24 8.90 2.86
CA TRP A 36 -2.65 7.87 2.00
C TRP A 36 -2.18 8.41 0.66
N ILE A 37 -2.86 9.41 0.12
CA ILE A 37 -2.43 10.08 -1.12
C ILE A 37 -1.04 10.70 -0.95
N ASP A 38 -0.76 11.28 0.23
CA ASP A 38 0.55 11.84 0.52
C ASP A 38 1.64 10.79 0.68
N ARG A 39 1.29 9.60 1.13
CA ARG A 39 2.25 8.53 1.42
C ARG A 39 2.43 7.54 0.28
N LEU A 40 1.42 7.38 -0.55
CA LEU A 40 1.45 6.43 -1.67
C LEU A 40 1.51 7.21 -2.97
N ASP A 41 2.69 7.33 -3.52
CA ASP A 41 2.91 7.98 -4.82
C ASP A 41 3.75 7.05 -5.71
N ASP A 42 4.00 7.48 -6.93
CA ASP A 42 4.71 6.68 -7.93
C ASP A 42 6.19 6.42 -7.60
N GLU A 43 6.71 7.07 -6.57
CA GLU A 43 8.08 6.83 -6.09
C GLU A 43 8.17 5.69 -5.08
N VAL A 44 7.05 5.18 -4.60
CA VAL A 44 7.03 4.06 -3.65
C VAL A 44 7.49 2.79 -4.34
N THR A 45 8.57 2.21 -3.86
CA THR A 45 9.18 1.01 -4.43
C THR A 45 9.10 -0.20 -3.51
N GLU A 46 8.84 0.01 -2.21
CA GLU A 46 8.77 -1.05 -1.22
C GLU A 46 7.64 -0.80 -0.24
N ALA A 47 7.10 -1.88 0.31
CA ALA A 47 6.08 -1.83 1.35
C ALA A 47 6.51 -2.68 2.54
N VAL A 48 6.39 -2.13 3.74
CA VAL A 48 6.63 -2.84 4.99
C VAL A 48 5.30 -3.07 5.68
N PHE A 49 5.03 -4.33 6.05
CA PHE A 49 3.84 -4.73 6.78
C PHE A 49 4.22 -5.09 8.20
N GLN A 50 3.52 -4.50 9.15
CA GLN A 50 3.77 -4.71 10.58
C GLN A 50 2.53 -5.36 11.22
N LEU A 51 2.77 -6.41 11.97
CA LEU A 51 1.71 -7.11 12.70
C LEU A 51 1.38 -6.35 13.99
N GLY A 52 0.37 -5.50 13.94
CA GLY A 52 -0.05 -4.72 15.10
C GLY A 52 1.05 -3.80 15.64
N TYR A 53 0.93 -3.41 16.90
CA TYR A 53 1.84 -2.44 17.52
C TYR A 53 2.84 -3.03 18.52
N GLY A 54 2.88 -4.34 18.64
CA GLY A 54 3.77 -5.00 19.60
C GLY A 54 3.27 -4.92 21.04
N LYS A 55 3.89 -5.71 21.92
CA LYS A 55 3.57 -5.77 23.35
C LYS A 55 4.84 -5.93 24.17
N GLY A 56 4.84 -5.34 25.36
CA GLY A 56 5.91 -5.58 26.34
C GLY A 56 7.28 -5.11 25.90
N GLY A 57 7.36 -4.02 25.13
CA GLY A 57 8.62 -3.46 24.66
C GLY A 57 9.28 -4.24 23.53
N LYS A 58 8.64 -5.31 23.04
CA LYS A 58 9.16 -6.08 21.92
C LYS A 58 8.63 -5.49 20.61
N PRO A 59 9.48 -5.34 19.59
CA PRO A 59 9.01 -4.88 18.29
C PRO A 59 8.09 -5.93 17.65
N PRO A 60 7.02 -5.52 16.97
CA PRO A 60 6.15 -6.46 16.28
C PRO A 60 6.83 -7.05 15.05
N PRO A 61 6.40 -8.25 14.62
CA PRO A 61 6.90 -8.84 13.39
C PRO A 61 6.66 -7.92 12.19
N ARG A 62 7.58 -7.90 11.25
CA ARG A 62 7.51 -7.13 10.02
C ARG A 62 7.92 -7.98 8.84
N MET A 63 7.37 -7.63 7.67
CA MET A 63 7.85 -8.17 6.38
C MET A 63 7.95 -7.02 5.39
N ARG A 64 8.81 -7.21 4.40
CA ARG A 64 9.06 -6.21 3.36
C ARG A 64 8.87 -6.83 1.99
N PHE A 65 8.19 -6.09 1.12
CA PHE A 65 7.89 -6.52 -0.25
C PHE A 65 8.27 -5.43 -1.23
N LYS A 66 8.61 -5.84 -2.44
CA LYS A 66 8.66 -4.93 -3.58
C LYS A 66 7.26 -4.44 -3.91
N VAL A 67 7.14 -3.17 -4.31
CA VAL A 67 5.91 -2.63 -4.88
C VAL A 67 6.10 -2.60 -6.39
N VAL A 68 5.23 -3.29 -7.13
CA VAL A 68 5.34 -3.39 -8.59
C VAL A 68 4.35 -2.49 -9.31
N GLY A 69 3.45 -1.85 -8.59
CA GLY A 69 2.53 -0.87 -9.19
C GLY A 69 1.53 -0.33 -8.20
N LEU A 70 0.94 0.80 -8.57
CA LEU A 70 -0.15 1.43 -7.86
C LEU A 70 -1.28 1.67 -8.84
N ARG A 71 -2.53 1.47 -8.40
CA ARG A 71 -3.73 1.72 -9.19
C ARG A 71 -4.81 2.33 -8.33
N ILE A 72 -5.73 3.05 -8.95
CA ILE A 72 -6.90 3.60 -8.27
C ILE A 72 -8.13 2.80 -8.71
N HIS A 73 -8.87 2.29 -7.74
CA HIS A 73 -10.19 1.67 -7.96
C HIS A 73 -11.26 2.69 -7.63
N ASP A 74 -11.94 3.19 -8.64
CA ASP A 74 -13.09 4.08 -8.49
C ASP A 74 -14.33 3.21 -8.29
N THR A 75 -14.73 3.05 -7.06
CA THR A 75 -15.83 2.14 -6.70
C THR A 75 -17.22 2.68 -7.11
N LEU A 76 -17.35 3.99 -7.30
CA LEU A 76 -18.61 4.58 -7.76
C LEU A 76 -18.87 4.31 -9.24
N ASN A 77 -17.82 4.37 -10.05
CA ASN A 77 -17.91 4.20 -11.50
C ASN A 77 -17.46 2.84 -11.98
N ASP A 78 -17.08 1.96 -11.05
CA ASP A 78 -16.60 0.61 -11.34
C ASP A 78 -15.46 0.61 -12.36
N LYS A 79 -14.48 1.48 -12.14
CA LYS A 79 -13.32 1.62 -13.02
C LYS A 79 -12.02 1.47 -12.25
N VAL A 80 -11.02 0.91 -12.92
CA VAL A 80 -9.64 0.88 -12.43
C VAL A 80 -8.82 1.77 -13.34
N ILE A 81 -8.16 2.76 -12.77
CA ILE A 81 -7.35 3.72 -13.51
C ILE A 81 -5.89 3.66 -13.04
N PRO A 82 -4.92 3.98 -13.92
CA PRO A 82 -3.53 4.09 -13.51
C PRO A 82 -3.37 5.14 -12.42
N TYR A 83 -2.40 4.95 -11.55
CA TYR A 83 -2.14 5.92 -10.49
C TYR A 83 -1.71 7.25 -11.13
N PRO A 84 -2.38 8.36 -10.78
CA PRO A 84 -2.08 9.65 -11.43
C PRO A 84 -0.70 10.17 -11.00
N LYS A 85 -0.02 10.85 -11.90
CA LYS A 85 1.26 11.48 -11.62
C LYS A 85 1.13 12.73 -10.76
N SER A 86 -0.05 13.35 -10.77
CA SER A 86 -0.35 14.53 -9.98
C SER A 86 -1.54 14.27 -9.07
N LYS A 87 -1.46 14.73 -7.83
CA LYS A 87 -2.56 14.65 -6.87
C LYS A 87 -3.84 15.31 -7.40
N ASN A 88 -3.70 16.32 -8.26
CA ASN A 88 -4.84 17.03 -8.84
C ASN A 88 -5.64 16.18 -9.84
N GLU A 89 -5.06 15.09 -10.32
CA GLU A 89 -5.71 14.18 -11.26
C GLU A 89 -6.56 13.10 -10.55
N ILE A 90 -6.51 13.05 -9.22
CA ILE A 90 -7.32 12.09 -8.46
C ILE A 90 -8.79 12.54 -8.54
N PRO A 91 -9.71 11.64 -8.92
CA PRO A 91 -11.10 12.03 -9.13
C PRO A 91 -11.72 12.67 -7.90
N LYS A 92 -12.59 13.64 -8.12
CA LYS A 92 -13.39 14.24 -7.06
C LYS A 92 -14.23 13.14 -6.40
N GLY A 93 -14.34 13.20 -5.07
CA GLY A 93 -14.98 12.13 -4.33
C GLY A 93 -14.03 10.99 -4.04
N PHE A 94 -12.76 11.28 -3.87
CA PHE A 94 -11.71 10.30 -3.61
C PHE A 94 -12.05 9.31 -2.49
N ARG A 95 -12.97 9.64 -1.59
CA ARG A 95 -13.42 8.72 -0.53
C ARG A 95 -14.05 7.45 -1.07
N ALA A 96 -14.55 7.50 -2.30
CA ALA A 96 -15.08 6.32 -2.98
C ALA A 96 -13.99 5.58 -3.77
N CYS A 97 -12.75 6.04 -3.70
CA CYS A 97 -11.62 5.42 -4.39
C CYS A 97 -10.75 4.65 -3.42
N LEU A 98 -10.24 3.51 -3.88
CA LEU A 98 -9.25 2.71 -3.16
C LEU A 98 -7.93 2.75 -3.92
N ILE A 99 -6.84 2.95 -3.19
CA ILE A 99 -5.50 2.80 -3.76
C ILE A 99 -5.11 1.34 -3.61
N GLU A 100 -4.80 0.69 -4.71
CA GLU A 100 -4.24 -0.66 -4.71
C GLU A 100 -2.73 -0.56 -4.79
N VAL A 101 -2.05 -1.16 -3.81
CA VAL A 101 -0.60 -1.31 -3.79
C VAL A 101 -0.30 -2.75 -4.18
N LYS A 102 0.16 -2.95 -5.42
CA LYS A 102 0.44 -4.28 -5.94
C LYS A 102 1.81 -4.76 -5.48
N LEU A 103 1.83 -5.90 -4.79
CA LEU A 103 3.05 -6.46 -4.21
C LEU A 103 3.73 -7.41 -5.18
N GLY A 104 5.05 -7.34 -5.20
CA GLY A 104 5.89 -8.26 -5.93
C GLY A 104 6.65 -9.17 -4.99
N GLU A 105 7.94 -9.34 -5.25
CA GLU A 105 8.82 -10.21 -4.49
C GLU A 105 8.92 -9.80 -3.01
N ARG A 106 8.91 -10.79 -2.12
CA ARG A 106 9.20 -10.57 -0.71
C ARG A 106 10.70 -10.36 -0.52
N LEU A 107 11.07 -9.29 0.17
CA LEU A 107 12.48 -8.91 0.39
C LEU A 107 12.98 -9.31 1.78
N GLU A 108 12.11 -9.32 2.76
CA GLU A 108 12.46 -9.70 4.15
C GLU A 108 11.29 -10.40 4.84
#